data_2a57dfe444b422ab4837b9e6c7b45991
#
_entry.id   2a57dfe444b422ab4837b9e6c7b45991
#
_cell.length_a   1.000
_cell.length_b   1.000
_cell.length_c   1.000
_cell.angle_alpha   90.00
_cell.angle_beta   90.00
_cell.angle_gamma   90.00
#
_symmetry.space_group_name_H-M   'P 1'
#
loop_
_entity.id
_entity.type
_entity.pdbx_description
1 polymer ?
#
loop_
_entity_poly.entity_id
_entity_poly.type
_entity_poly.pdbx_seq_one_letter_code
_entity_poly.pdbx_strand_id
1 'polypeptide(L)'
;MCKHRVSEAHHGQALQSEHIYLATGGSHLEIQKHGNEAKLVIHDGPPENSCRPSADVLFRSAARVFHSDTLALILTGMGNDGLQGCKMIASEGGVVIAQDEPSSVVWGMPGHVVRAGIADTVLSLDRIGPDIAMRICRQQK
;
A
#
# COMPACT_ATOMS: atom_id res chain seq x y z
N MET A 1 -10.45 -9.70 16.12
CA MET A 1 -11.40 -8.64 15.71
C MET A 1 -10.60 -7.38 15.49
N CYS A 2 -10.65 -6.78 14.30
CA CYS A 2 -9.92 -5.54 14.02
C CYS A 2 -10.51 -4.41 14.86
N LYS A 3 -9.66 -3.70 15.62
CA LYS A 3 -10.09 -2.57 16.46
C LYS A 3 -10.06 -1.23 15.72
N HIS A 4 -9.52 -1.23 14.48
CA HIS A 4 -9.39 -0.01 13.69
C HIS A 4 -10.72 0.39 13.06
N ARG A 5 -10.94 1.69 12.94
CA ARG A 5 -12.06 2.22 12.17
C ARG A 5 -11.79 2.00 10.68
N VAL A 6 -12.81 1.66 9.93
CA VAL A 6 -12.75 1.48 8.48
C VAL A 6 -13.77 2.38 7.82
N SER A 7 -13.34 3.18 6.85
CA SER A 7 -14.25 4.02 6.05
C SER A 7 -13.74 4.17 4.63
N GLU A 8 -14.63 4.53 3.73
CA GLU A 8 -14.25 5.01 2.41
C GLU A 8 -13.49 6.34 2.53
N ALA A 9 -12.49 6.54 1.71
CA ALA A 9 -11.69 7.76 1.70
C ALA A 9 -12.50 8.93 1.14
N HIS A 10 -12.35 10.11 1.75
CA HIS A 10 -12.94 11.34 1.27
C HIS A 10 -11.87 12.38 0.92
N HIS A 11 -12.10 13.13 -0.16
CA HIS A 11 -11.17 14.17 -0.61
C HIS A 11 -10.95 15.24 0.47
N GLY A 12 -9.69 15.57 0.74
CA GLY A 12 -9.31 16.56 1.74
C GLY A 12 -9.33 16.07 3.20
N GLN A 13 -9.72 14.82 3.43
CA GLN A 13 -9.75 14.22 4.77
C GLN A 13 -8.33 14.08 5.32
N ALA A 14 -8.10 14.53 6.56
CA ALA A 14 -6.85 14.30 7.26
C ALA A 14 -6.70 12.83 7.66
N LEU A 15 -5.50 12.27 7.46
CA LEU A 15 -5.17 10.93 7.93
C LEU A 15 -5.14 10.89 9.46
N GLN A 16 -5.76 9.87 10.01
CA GLN A 16 -5.80 9.61 11.44
C GLN A 16 -5.13 8.27 11.75
N SER A 17 -4.44 8.20 12.88
CA SER A 17 -3.90 6.94 13.38
C SER A 17 -5.04 5.94 13.65
N GLU A 18 -4.71 4.64 13.58
CA GLU A 18 -5.66 3.55 13.83
C GLU A 18 -6.89 3.54 12.91
N HIS A 19 -6.80 4.15 11.73
CA HIS A 19 -7.88 4.22 10.75
C HIS A 19 -7.47 3.57 9.42
N ILE A 20 -8.38 2.80 8.84
CA ILE A 20 -8.23 2.16 7.53
C ILE A 20 -9.10 2.92 6.53
N TYR A 21 -8.49 3.39 5.45
CA TYR A 21 -9.16 4.09 4.37
C TYR A 21 -9.25 3.22 3.13
N LEU A 22 -10.44 3.10 2.57
CA LEU A 22 -10.69 2.37 1.33
C LEU A 22 -10.73 3.34 0.16
N ALA A 23 -9.95 3.06 -0.88
CA ALA A 23 -10.00 3.84 -2.11
C ALA A 23 -11.35 3.63 -2.82
N THR A 24 -11.95 4.73 -3.27
CA THR A 24 -13.20 4.72 -4.03
C THR A 24 -12.98 4.19 -5.45
N GLY A 25 -13.83 3.31 -5.91
CA GLY A 25 -13.78 2.82 -7.29
C GLY A 25 -14.01 3.96 -8.30
N GLY A 26 -13.25 3.95 -9.40
CA GLY A 26 -13.37 4.94 -10.47
C GLY A 26 -12.51 6.19 -10.32
N SER A 27 -11.90 6.43 -9.15
CA SER A 27 -10.99 7.55 -8.91
C SER A 27 -9.67 7.06 -8.31
N HIS A 28 -8.59 7.83 -8.46
CA HIS A 28 -7.32 7.58 -7.78
C HIS A 28 -7.35 8.13 -6.36
N LEU A 29 -6.62 7.46 -5.46
CA LEU A 29 -6.35 7.93 -4.11
C LEU A 29 -4.87 8.23 -3.97
N GLU A 30 -4.55 9.43 -3.52
CA GLU A 30 -3.21 9.88 -3.17
C GLU A 30 -3.16 10.41 -1.74
N ILE A 31 -1.95 10.46 -1.19
CA ILE A 31 -1.64 11.13 0.07
C ILE A 31 -0.82 12.36 -0.25
N GLN A 32 -1.21 13.51 0.29
CA GLN A 32 -0.46 14.74 0.14
C GLN A 32 -0.18 15.38 1.51
N LYS A 33 1.00 15.99 1.63
CA LYS A 33 1.39 16.73 2.82
C LYS A 33 0.89 18.17 2.72
N HIS A 34 0.15 18.62 3.74
CA HIS A 34 -0.31 19.97 3.90
C HIS A 34 0.18 20.52 5.25
N GLY A 35 1.27 21.26 5.25
CA GLY A 35 1.92 21.69 6.49
C GLY A 35 2.40 20.47 7.30
N ASN A 36 1.90 20.32 8.51
CA ASN A 36 2.21 19.18 9.39
C ASN A 36 1.22 18.01 9.28
N GLU A 37 0.18 18.13 8.45
CA GLU A 37 -0.83 17.10 8.27
C GLU A 37 -0.65 16.37 6.94
N ALA A 38 -0.98 15.08 6.93
CA ALA A 38 -1.18 14.30 5.72
C ALA A 38 -2.66 14.21 5.40
N LYS A 39 -3.05 14.48 4.16
CA LYS A 39 -4.44 14.45 3.70
C LYS A 39 -4.63 13.51 2.52
N LEU A 40 -5.82 12.93 2.44
CA LEU A 40 -6.26 12.13 1.31
C LEU A 40 -6.70 13.04 0.16
N VAL A 41 -6.24 12.73 -1.04
CA VAL A 41 -6.63 13.40 -2.28
C VAL A 41 -7.23 12.38 -3.23
N ILE A 42 -8.46 12.64 -3.66
CA ILE A 42 -9.16 11.82 -4.65
C ILE A 42 -9.22 12.62 -5.94
N HIS A 43 -8.84 11.99 -7.05
CA HIS A 43 -8.85 12.63 -8.36
C HIS A 43 -9.14 11.66 -9.50
N ASP A 44 -9.62 12.19 -10.62
CA ASP A 44 -10.04 11.44 -11.80
C ASP A 44 -8.98 11.48 -12.92
N GLY A 45 -7.69 11.47 -12.54
CA GLY A 45 -6.60 11.32 -13.49
C GLY A 45 -6.73 10.07 -14.36
N PRO A 46 -6.00 9.98 -15.47
CA PRO A 46 -6.09 8.84 -16.37
C PRO A 46 -5.74 7.53 -15.64
N PRO A 47 -6.36 6.40 -16.01
CA PRO A 47 -6.01 5.10 -15.47
C PRO A 47 -4.52 4.80 -15.62
N GLU A 48 -3.91 4.22 -14.60
CA GLU A 48 -2.53 3.73 -14.62
C GLU A 48 -2.53 2.21 -14.54
N ASN A 49 -1.75 1.53 -15.39
CA ASN A 49 -1.81 0.07 -15.57
C ASN A 49 -3.24 -0.45 -15.87
N SER A 50 -4.04 0.36 -16.56
CA SER A 50 -5.48 0.12 -16.79
C SER A 50 -6.33 0.07 -15.51
N CYS A 51 -5.80 0.52 -14.39
CA CYS A 51 -6.46 0.55 -13.08
C CYS A 51 -6.78 1.98 -12.61
N ARG A 52 -7.97 2.15 -12.06
CA ARG A 52 -8.39 3.35 -11.33
C ARG A 52 -9.43 2.96 -10.26
N PRO A 53 -9.06 2.91 -8.98
CA PRO A 53 -7.77 3.33 -8.41
C PRO A 53 -6.61 2.43 -8.82
N SER A 54 -5.40 3.01 -8.87
CA SER A 54 -4.14 2.31 -9.07
C SER A 54 -3.34 2.26 -7.78
N ALA A 55 -2.79 1.10 -7.46
CA ALA A 55 -1.89 0.93 -6.32
C ALA A 55 -0.58 1.72 -6.51
N ASP A 56 -0.07 1.83 -7.74
CA ASP A 56 1.13 2.61 -8.05
C ASP A 56 0.96 4.09 -7.70
N VAL A 57 -0.21 4.68 -7.99
CA VAL A 57 -0.53 6.07 -7.65
C VAL A 57 -0.50 6.29 -6.13
N LEU A 58 -1.19 5.43 -5.39
CA LEU A 58 -1.23 5.50 -3.93
C LEU A 58 0.17 5.30 -3.31
N PHE A 59 0.87 4.27 -3.72
CA PHE A 59 2.16 3.89 -3.14
C PHE A 59 3.23 4.95 -3.37
N ARG A 60 3.30 5.54 -4.57
CA ARG A 60 4.22 6.66 -4.84
C ARG A 60 3.92 7.87 -3.96
N SER A 61 2.66 8.17 -3.73
CA SER A 61 2.28 9.28 -2.86
C SER A 61 2.62 9.00 -1.38
N ALA A 62 2.38 7.77 -0.92
CA ALA A 62 2.76 7.34 0.42
C ALA A 62 4.27 7.41 0.65
N ALA A 63 5.07 6.91 -0.30
CA ALA A 63 6.52 6.96 -0.25
C ALA A 63 7.06 8.40 -0.11
N ARG A 64 6.47 9.35 -0.85
CA ARG A 64 6.87 10.78 -0.79
C ARG A 64 6.54 11.44 0.55
N VAL A 65 5.48 11.01 1.22
CA VAL A 65 5.01 11.64 2.46
C VAL A 65 5.64 11.00 3.69
N PHE A 66 5.77 9.68 3.70
CA PHE A 66 6.19 8.92 4.88
C PHE A 66 7.57 8.27 4.75
N HIS A 67 8.19 8.29 3.56
CA HIS A 67 9.55 7.77 3.33
C HIS A 67 9.73 6.36 3.93
N SER A 68 10.71 6.20 4.81
CA SER A 68 11.02 4.93 5.49
C SER A 68 9.93 4.41 6.43
N ASP A 69 8.96 5.25 6.80
CA ASP A 69 7.83 4.85 7.65
C ASP A 69 6.67 4.23 6.85
N THR A 70 6.91 3.91 5.58
CA THR A 70 5.93 3.26 4.70
C THR A 70 6.14 1.74 4.69
N LEU A 71 5.05 1.00 4.89
CA LEU A 71 4.99 -0.43 4.65
C LEU A 71 3.97 -0.71 3.55
N ALA A 72 4.42 -1.29 2.45
CA ALA A 72 3.55 -1.76 1.38
C ALA A 72 3.30 -3.27 1.50
N LEU A 73 2.08 -3.67 1.22
CA LEU A 73 1.68 -5.06 1.09
C LEU A 73 1.03 -5.29 -0.27
N ILE A 74 1.56 -6.24 -1.03
CA ILE A 74 0.96 -6.70 -2.28
C ILE A 74 0.39 -8.10 -2.09
N LEU A 75 -0.91 -8.20 -2.28
CA LEU A 75 -1.67 -9.45 -2.22
C LEU A 75 -1.95 -10.00 -3.63
N THR A 76 -2.50 -11.22 -3.66
CA THR A 76 -2.98 -11.86 -4.89
C THR A 76 -3.71 -10.87 -5.79
N GLY A 77 -3.40 -10.88 -7.06
CA GLY A 77 -3.97 -9.97 -8.06
C GLY A 77 -3.34 -10.15 -9.43
N MET A 78 -4.10 -9.83 -10.47
CA MET A 78 -3.66 -9.90 -11.85
C MET A 78 -2.98 -8.59 -12.27
N GLY A 79 -1.99 -8.69 -13.16
CA GLY A 79 -1.27 -7.54 -13.70
C GLY A 79 -0.02 -7.18 -12.89
N ASN A 80 0.42 -5.95 -13.05
CA ASN A 80 1.66 -5.43 -12.47
C ASN A 80 1.49 -4.12 -11.71
N ASP A 81 0.24 -3.72 -11.45
CA ASP A 81 -0.03 -2.51 -10.68
C ASP A 81 0.58 -2.64 -9.26
N GLY A 82 1.11 -1.56 -8.73
CA GLY A 82 1.85 -1.53 -7.46
C GLY A 82 3.35 -1.79 -7.59
N LEU A 83 3.85 -2.31 -8.73
CA LEU A 83 5.28 -2.59 -8.92
C LEU A 83 6.14 -1.32 -8.85
N GLN A 84 5.75 -0.26 -9.56
CA GLN A 84 6.52 0.99 -9.56
C GLN A 84 6.42 1.73 -8.22
N GLY A 85 5.25 1.67 -7.59
CA GLY A 85 5.07 2.19 -6.24
C GLY A 85 5.92 1.46 -5.21
N CYS A 86 6.00 0.13 -5.26
CA CYS A 86 6.88 -0.67 -4.41
C CYS A 86 8.37 -0.32 -4.62
N LYS A 87 8.81 -0.11 -5.86
CA LYS A 87 10.18 0.35 -6.15
C LYS A 87 10.47 1.68 -5.46
N MET A 88 9.53 2.60 -5.52
CA MET A 88 9.71 3.90 -4.87
C MET A 88 9.72 3.77 -3.34
N ILE A 89 8.82 2.99 -2.75
CA ILE A 89 8.82 2.72 -1.30
C ILE A 89 10.16 2.12 -0.86
N ALA A 90 10.67 1.12 -1.58
CA ALA A 90 11.96 0.52 -1.28
C ALA A 90 13.12 1.52 -1.40
N SER A 91 13.12 2.39 -2.43
CA SER A 91 14.15 3.43 -2.60
C SER A 91 14.13 4.51 -1.51
N GLU A 92 12.98 4.76 -0.90
CA GLU A 92 12.82 5.66 0.23
C GLU A 92 13.09 5.00 1.60
N GLY A 93 13.50 3.73 1.60
CA GLY A 93 13.81 2.96 2.81
C GLY A 93 12.60 2.34 3.51
N GLY A 94 11.43 2.35 2.88
CA GLY A 94 10.24 1.67 3.36
C GLY A 94 10.30 0.16 3.18
N VAL A 95 9.33 -0.56 3.71
CA VAL A 95 9.25 -2.03 3.70
C VAL A 95 8.24 -2.50 2.67
N VAL A 96 8.58 -3.52 1.90
CA VAL A 96 7.71 -4.17 0.92
C VAL A 96 7.49 -5.63 1.28
N ILE A 97 6.23 -6.03 1.50
CA ILE A 97 5.80 -7.41 1.74
C ILE A 97 4.98 -7.88 0.55
N ALA A 98 5.28 -9.07 0.06
CA ALA A 98 4.52 -9.72 -1.01
C ALA A 98 3.92 -11.06 -0.53
N GLN A 99 2.71 -11.34 -0.97
CA GLN A 99 2.11 -12.67 -0.79
C GLN A 99 2.87 -13.70 -1.61
N ASP A 100 3.08 -14.90 -1.08
CA ASP A 100 3.73 -16.01 -1.76
C ASP A 100 2.87 -16.61 -2.88
N GLU A 101 3.49 -17.38 -3.78
CA GLU A 101 2.80 -18.04 -4.87
C GLU A 101 1.81 -19.11 -4.40
N PRO A 102 2.19 -20.02 -3.46
CA PRO A 102 1.30 -21.11 -3.06
C PRO A 102 -0.03 -20.67 -2.45
N SER A 103 -0.07 -19.55 -1.74
CA SER A 103 -1.30 -19.02 -1.14
C SER A 103 -2.04 -18.01 -2.01
N SER A 104 -1.49 -17.63 -3.15
CA SER A 104 -2.11 -16.68 -4.09
C SER A 104 -3.05 -17.39 -5.07
N VAL A 105 -4.24 -16.85 -5.28
CA VAL A 105 -5.14 -17.30 -6.35
C VAL A 105 -4.57 -16.91 -7.71
N VAL A 106 -4.08 -15.66 -7.84
CA VAL A 106 -3.35 -15.17 -9.00
C VAL A 106 -2.07 -14.47 -8.51
N TRP A 107 -0.93 -15.05 -8.83
CA TRP A 107 0.38 -14.51 -8.43
C TRP A 107 0.96 -13.56 -9.48
N GLY A 108 0.13 -12.64 -9.99
CA GLY A 108 0.52 -11.60 -10.93
C GLY A 108 1.21 -10.43 -10.24
N MET A 109 0.44 -9.60 -9.54
CA MET A 109 0.96 -8.43 -8.83
C MET A 109 2.08 -8.77 -7.84
N PRO A 110 1.91 -9.70 -6.87
CA PRO A 110 3.00 -10.03 -5.96
C PRO A 110 4.17 -10.70 -6.67
N GLY A 111 3.92 -11.53 -7.69
CA GLY A 111 4.96 -12.18 -8.48
C GLY A 111 5.86 -11.20 -9.22
N HIS A 112 5.34 -10.10 -9.75
CA HIS A 112 6.14 -9.05 -10.37
C HIS A 112 7.08 -8.38 -9.35
N VAL A 113 6.59 -8.09 -8.14
CA VAL A 113 7.38 -7.49 -7.07
C VAL A 113 8.50 -8.42 -6.59
N VAL A 114 8.20 -9.72 -6.42
CA VAL A 114 9.18 -10.74 -6.02
C VAL A 114 10.25 -10.94 -7.10
N ARG A 115 9.86 -11.10 -8.36
CA ARG A 115 10.80 -11.26 -9.48
C ARG A 115 11.69 -10.05 -9.71
N ALA A 116 11.21 -8.85 -9.36
CA ALA A 116 12.01 -7.63 -9.42
C ALA A 116 13.00 -7.49 -8.25
N GLY A 117 12.97 -8.40 -7.26
CA GLY A 117 13.90 -8.39 -6.12
C GLY A 117 13.64 -7.26 -5.12
N ILE A 118 12.42 -6.71 -5.07
CA ILE A 118 12.07 -5.56 -4.21
C ILE A 118 11.32 -5.96 -2.93
N ALA A 119 10.81 -7.18 -2.85
CA ALA A 119 10.14 -7.65 -1.65
C ALA A 119 11.18 -7.92 -0.54
N ASP A 120 11.06 -7.22 0.59
CA ASP A 120 11.86 -7.51 1.79
C ASP A 120 11.44 -8.83 2.40
N THR A 121 10.17 -9.18 2.29
CA THR A 121 9.61 -10.40 2.86
C THR A 121 8.52 -10.96 1.96
N VAL A 122 8.56 -12.29 1.75
CA VAL A 122 7.53 -13.03 1.03
C VAL A 122 6.85 -13.98 2.01
N LEU A 123 5.54 -13.87 2.18
CA LEU A 123 4.79 -14.59 3.21
C LEU A 123 3.53 -15.25 2.64
N SER A 124 3.17 -16.38 3.21
CA SER A 124 1.84 -16.98 3.00
C SER A 124 0.74 -16.12 3.63
N LEU A 125 -0.46 -16.18 3.07
CA LEU A 125 -1.59 -15.33 3.47
C LEU A 125 -1.86 -15.36 4.99
N ASP A 126 -1.76 -16.53 5.61
CA ASP A 126 -1.98 -16.74 7.04
C ASP A 126 -0.91 -16.10 7.93
N ARG A 127 0.31 -15.86 7.40
CA ARG A 127 1.42 -15.25 8.13
C ARG A 127 1.50 -13.73 8.00
N ILE A 128 0.85 -13.15 7.01
CA ILE A 128 0.92 -11.71 6.72
C ILE A 128 0.36 -10.88 7.89
N GLY A 129 -0.83 -11.22 8.37
CA GLY A 129 -1.46 -10.49 9.48
C GLY A 129 -0.62 -10.47 10.76
N PRO A 130 -0.14 -11.63 11.25
CA PRO A 130 0.78 -11.70 12.39
C PRO A 130 2.08 -10.91 12.20
N ASP A 131 2.69 -10.95 11.01
CA ASP A 131 3.93 -10.21 10.72
C ASP A 131 3.71 -8.69 10.78
N ILE A 132 2.63 -8.19 10.16
CA ILE A 132 2.29 -6.76 10.20
C ILE A 132 2.04 -6.31 11.64
N ALA A 133 1.26 -7.06 12.42
CA ALA A 133 0.99 -6.75 13.81
C ALA A 133 2.28 -6.64 14.65
N MET A 134 3.22 -7.56 14.44
CA MET A 134 4.51 -7.55 15.13
C MET A 134 5.36 -6.31 14.75
N ARG A 135 5.38 -5.91 13.46
CA ARG A 135 6.12 -4.73 12.99
C ARG A 135 5.56 -3.44 13.59
N ILE A 136 4.23 -3.28 13.59
CA ILE A 136 3.55 -2.11 14.17
C ILE A 136 3.84 -2.00 15.68
N CYS A 137 3.77 -3.10 16.41
CA CYS A 137 4.07 -3.11 17.85
C CYS A 137 5.54 -2.76 18.18
N ARG A 138 6.49 -3.04 17.28
CA ARG A 138 7.91 -2.70 17.48
C ARG A 138 8.19 -1.21 17.29
N GLN A 139 7.44 -0.53 16.44
CA GLN A 139 7.61 0.92 16.19
C GLN A 139 7.03 1.79 17.31
N GLN A 140 6.20 1.24 18.19
CA GLN A 140 5.61 1.96 19.34
C GLN A 140 6.49 1.95 20.60
N LYS A 141 7.68 1.34 20.55
CA LYS A 141 8.68 1.32 21.62
C LYS A 141 9.85 2.25 21.29
#